data_2ec7205092659a3e9826a59549ce729f
#
_entry.id   2ec7205092659a3e9826a59549ce729f
#
_cell.length_a   1.000
_cell.length_b   1.000
_cell.length_c   1.000
_cell.angle_alpha   90.00
_cell.angle_beta   90.00
_cell.angle_gamma   90.00
#
_symmetry.space_group_name_H-M   'P 1'
#
loop_
_entity.id
_entity.type
_entity.pdbx_description
1 polymer ?
#
loop_
_entity_poly.entity_id
_entity_poly.type
_entity_poly.pdbx_seq_one_letter_code
_entity_poly.pdbx_strand_id
1 'polypeptide(L)'
;MASMIHCQLLSPEGAVFDGQVSFVGAHALDGRVGILPNHAPLITALGEGPLVLRTEADGDRKWTVRGGFMEVLDNHVSILAEGLQES
;
A
#
# COMPACT_ATOMS: atom_id res chain seq x y z
N MET A 1 17.12 -15.08 4.31
CA MET A 1 16.77 -14.21 3.19
C MET A 1 15.45 -13.51 3.49
N ALA A 2 15.44 -12.21 3.36
CA ALA A 2 14.23 -11.45 3.66
C ALA A 2 13.20 -11.62 2.56
N SER A 3 11.97 -11.83 2.95
CA SER A 3 10.86 -11.84 2.00
C SER A 3 10.45 -10.40 1.71
N MET A 4 10.01 -10.17 0.49
CA MET A 4 9.54 -8.86 0.06
C MET A 4 8.11 -8.97 -0.42
N ILE A 5 7.44 -7.84 -0.44
CA ILE A 5 6.09 -7.70 -0.96
C ILE A 5 6.19 -6.99 -2.30
N HIS A 6 5.49 -7.50 -3.31
CA HIS A 6 5.30 -6.76 -4.54
C HIS A 6 4.10 -5.84 -4.36
N CYS A 7 4.31 -4.55 -4.42
CA CYS A 7 3.26 -3.56 -4.18
C CYS A 7 2.98 -2.77 -5.44
N GLN A 8 1.70 -2.67 -5.77
CA GLN A 8 1.23 -1.82 -6.86
C GLN A 8 0.29 -0.78 -6.30
N LEU A 9 0.57 0.48 -6.58
CA LEU A 9 -0.26 1.60 -6.17
C LEU A 9 -0.83 2.24 -7.43
N LEU A 10 -2.15 2.18 -7.56
CA LEU A 10 -2.85 2.67 -8.74
C LEU A 10 -3.75 3.83 -8.37
N SER A 11 -3.84 4.79 -9.26
CA SER A 11 -4.80 5.88 -9.20
C SER A 11 -5.69 5.81 -10.44
N PRO A 12 -6.75 6.63 -10.52
CA PRO A 12 -7.56 6.65 -11.74
C PRO A 12 -6.78 7.00 -13.01
N GLU A 13 -5.62 7.64 -12.85
CA GLU A 13 -4.79 8.05 -13.98
C GLU A 13 -3.72 7.02 -14.35
N GLY A 14 -3.62 5.93 -13.59
CA GLY A 14 -2.67 4.87 -13.90
C GLY A 14 -1.82 4.51 -12.70
N ALA A 15 -0.77 3.75 -12.97
CA ALA A 15 0.13 3.26 -11.94
C ALA A 15 1.01 4.40 -11.43
N VAL A 16 1.08 4.53 -10.11
CA VAL A 16 1.91 5.53 -9.45
C VAL A 16 3.17 4.89 -8.89
N PHE A 17 3.06 3.66 -8.43
CA PHE A 17 4.19 2.92 -7.89
C PHE A 17 3.99 1.44 -8.21
N ASP A 18 5.10 0.79 -8.56
CA ASP A 18 5.10 -0.67 -8.79
C ASP A 18 6.49 -1.15 -8.43
N GLY A 19 6.62 -1.92 -7.35
CA GLY A 19 7.93 -2.38 -6.96
C GLY A 19 7.92 -3.19 -5.68
N GLN A 20 9.12 -3.50 -5.21
CA GLN A 20 9.32 -4.31 -4.01
C GLN A 20 9.34 -3.42 -2.78
N VAL A 21 8.60 -3.85 -1.76
CA VAL A 21 8.58 -3.16 -0.48
C VAL A 21 8.70 -4.18 0.64
N SER A 22 9.16 -3.73 1.81
CA SER A 22 9.25 -4.58 2.99
C SER A 22 8.11 -4.31 3.97
N PHE A 23 7.35 -3.23 3.77
CA PHE A 23 6.28 -2.85 4.68
C PHE A 23 5.31 -1.94 3.95
N VAL A 24 4.03 -2.12 4.22
CA VAL A 24 2.97 -1.22 3.75
C VAL A 24 2.18 -0.78 4.97
N GLY A 25 2.11 0.54 5.20
CA GLY A 25 1.27 1.11 6.23
C GLY A 25 0.15 1.90 5.58
N ALA A 26 -1.09 1.61 5.96
CA ALA A 26 -2.24 2.25 5.35
C ALA A 26 -3.27 2.61 6.42
N HIS A 27 -4.22 3.47 6.05
CA HIS A 27 -5.30 3.88 6.92
C HIS A 27 -6.61 3.31 6.37
N ALA A 28 -7.04 2.20 6.95
CA ALA A 28 -8.32 1.59 6.58
C ALA A 28 -9.45 2.30 7.30
N LEU A 29 -10.69 2.02 6.90
CA LEU A 29 -11.85 2.63 7.55
C LEU A 29 -11.93 2.26 9.03
N ASP A 30 -11.46 1.06 9.40
CA ASP A 30 -11.52 0.58 10.77
C ASP A 30 -10.31 0.98 11.59
N GLY A 31 -9.32 1.65 11.00
CA GLY A 31 -8.11 2.02 11.69
C GLY A 31 -6.88 1.70 10.86
N ARG A 32 -5.71 1.80 11.49
CA ARG A 32 -4.45 1.64 10.77
C ARG A 32 -4.14 0.17 10.54
N VAL A 33 -3.56 -0.12 9.38
CA VAL A 33 -3.18 -1.47 8.98
C VAL A 33 -1.71 -1.47 8.58
N GLY A 34 -0.95 -2.42 9.12
CA GLY A 34 0.44 -2.62 8.72
C GLY A 34 0.60 -4.00 8.10
N ILE A 35 1.22 -4.05 6.93
CA ILE A 35 1.42 -5.28 6.18
C ILE A 35 2.90 -5.59 6.11
N LEU A 36 3.26 -6.74 6.66
CA LEU A 36 4.60 -7.29 6.56
C LEU A 36 4.58 -8.48 5.60
N PRO A 37 5.75 -8.94 5.11
CA PRO A 37 5.78 -10.13 4.27
C PRO A 37 5.07 -11.31 4.93
N ASN A 38 4.43 -12.13 4.12
CA ASN A 38 3.69 -13.32 4.52
C ASN A 38 2.42 -13.01 5.33
N HIS A 39 1.89 -11.79 5.16
CA HIS A 39 0.63 -11.41 5.79
C HIS A 39 -0.51 -12.24 5.21
N ALA A 40 -1.48 -12.58 6.07
CA ALA A 40 -2.66 -13.32 5.65
C ALA A 40 -3.47 -12.53 4.62
N PRO A 41 -4.25 -13.19 3.78
CA PRO A 41 -5.07 -12.49 2.79
C PRO A 41 -6.00 -11.49 3.45
N LEU A 42 -6.16 -10.33 2.79
CA LEU A 42 -6.96 -9.24 3.33
C LEU A 42 -7.50 -8.40 2.17
N ILE A 43 -8.75 -8.01 2.26
CA ILE A 43 -9.33 -6.97 1.40
C ILE A 43 -9.96 -5.96 2.34
N THR A 44 -9.61 -4.69 2.18
CA THR A 44 -10.15 -3.66 3.05
C THR A 44 -10.36 -2.36 2.28
N ALA A 45 -11.37 -1.61 2.71
CA ALA A 45 -11.58 -0.26 2.21
C ALA A 45 -10.64 0.70 2.93
N LEU A 46 -10.15 1.68 2.20
CA LEU A 46 -9.25 2.69 2.74
C LEU A 46 -10.01 3.97 3.04
N GLY A 47 -9.66 4.58 4.16
CA GLY A 47 -10.15 5.91 4.49
C GLY A 47 -9.15 6.96 4.04
N GLU A 48 -9.34 8.18 4.54
CA GLU A 48 -8.41 9.26 4.27
C GLU A 48 -7.28 9.20 5.28
N GLY A 49 -6.03 9.19 4.79
CA GLY A 49 -4.90 9.18 5.68
C GLY A 49 -3.60 8.82 4.95
N PRO A 50 -2.52 8.72 5.73
CA PRO A 50 -1.20 8.47 5.15
C PRO A 50 -1.06 7.02 4.68
N LEU A 51 -0.35 6.86 3.58
CA LEU A 51 0.11 5.58 3.07
C LEU A 51 1.62 5.62 3.06
N VAL A 52 2.24 4.62 3.66
CA VAL A 52 3.70 4.52 3.71
C VAL A 52 4.12 3.22 3.06
N LEU A 53 5.00 3.32 2.08
CA LEU A 53 5.63 2.16 1.45
C LEU A 53 7.11 2.19 1.78
N ARG A 54 7.59 1.16 2.46
CA ARG A 54 9.03 1.05 2.73
C ARG A 54 9.66 0.33 1.57
N THR A 55 10.18 1.11 0.64
CA THR A 55 10.70 0.57 -0.62
C THR A 55 12.13 0.09 -0.45
N GLU A 56 12.51 -0.87 -1.27
CA GLU A 56 13.87 -1.36 -1.29
C GLU A 56 14.83 -0.34 -1.88
N ALA A 57 14.39 0.35 -2.92
CA ALA A 57 15.26 1.24 -3.68
C ALA A 57 15.41 2.61 -3.04
N ASP A 58 14.32 3.17 -2.49
CA ASP A 58 14.28 4.59 -2.13
C ASP A 58 13.91 4.84 -0.67
N GLY A 59 13.90 3.80 0.17
CA GLY A 59 13.45 3.96 1.55
C GLY A 59 11.96 4.21 1.63
N ASP A 60 11.54 4.95 2.65
CA ASP A 60 10.11 5.19 2.86
C ASP A 60 9.60 6.25 1.90
N ARG A 61 8.56 5.90 1.15
CA ARG A 61 7.81 6.83 0.33
C ARG A 61 6.43 6.97 0.91
N LYS A 62 5.90 8.17 0.87
CA LYS A 62 4.66 8.51 1.55
C LYS A 62 3.70 9.23 0.63
N TRP A 63 2.43 8.90 0.79
CA TRP A 63 1.33 9.56 0.08
C TRP A 63 0.22 9.84 1.07
N THR A 64 -0.67 10.76 0.71
CA THR A 64 -1.97 10.89 1.36
C THR A 64 -2.99 10.27 0.42
N VAL A 65 -3.74 9.30 0.94
CA VAL A 65 -4.79 8.60 0.19
C VAL A 65 -6.13 9.11 0.66
N ARG A 66 -7.05 9.31 -0.26
CA ARG A 66 -8.43 9.67 0.05
C ARG A 66 -9.35 8.63 -0.54
N GLY A 67 -9.55 7.54 0.20
CA GLY A 67 -10.45 6.48 -0.22
C GLY A 67 -9.83 5.52 -1.20
N GLY A 68 -10.43 4.35 -1.29
CA GLY A 68 -9.98 3.31 -2.19
C GLY A 68 -10.07 1.95 -1.53
N PHE A 69 -9.29 1.02 -2.07
CA PHE A 69 -9.25 -0.35 -1.59
C PHE A 69 -7.84 -0.88 -1.57
N MET A 70 -7.59 -1.82 -0.68
CA MET A 70 -6.31 -2.52 -0.63
C MET A 70 -6.58 -4.02 -0.56
N GLU A 71 -5.87 -4.78 -1.38
CA GLU A 71 -5.92 -6.23 -1.36
C GLU A 71 -4.54 -6.78 -1.07
N VAL A 72 -4.48 -7.76 -0.16
CA VAL A 72 -3.25 -8.46 0.19
C VAL A 72 -3.45 -9.94 -0.10
N LEU A 73 -2.57 -10.51 -0.91
CA LEU A 73 -2.63 -11.93 -1.25
C LEU A 73 -1.25 -12.40 -1.69
N ASP A 74 -0.72 -13.43 -1.01
CA ASP A 74 0.52 -14.11 -1.40
C ASP A 74 1.67 -13.14 -1.64
N ASN A 75 1.94 -12.26 -0.68
CA ASN A 75 3.00 -11.26 -0.76
C ASN A 75 2.83 -10.28 -1.91
N HIS A 76 1.60 -10.06 -2.31
CA HIS A 76 1.24 -9.10 -3.34
C HIS A 76 0.23 -8.14 -2.73
N VAL A 77 0.52 -6.85 -2.76
CA VAL A 77 -0.38 -5.82 -2.26
C VAL A 77 -0.79 -4.93 -3.43
N SER A 78 -2.09 -4.85 -3.66
CA SER A 78 -2.64 -3.97 -4.68
C SER A 78 -3.44 -2.88 -3.98
N ILE A 79 -3.11 -1.64 -4.27
CA ILE A 79 -3.81 -0.49 -3.70
C ILE A 79 -4.42 0.31 -4.84
N LEU A 80 -5.73 0.50 -4.79
CA LEU A 80 -6.43 1.35 -5.74
C LEU A 80 -6.93 2.56 -4.97
N ALA A 81 -6.31 3.71 -5.21
CA ALA A 81 -6.63 4.94 -4.52
C ALA A 81 -7.51 5.83 -5.38
N GLU A 82 -8.60 6.33 -4.80
CA GLU A 82 -9.50 7.26 -5.51
C GLU A 82 -8.88 8.64 -5.58
N GLY A 83 -8.26 9.08 -4.47
CA GLY A 83 -7.51 10.31 -4.41
C GLY A 83 -6.15 10.05 -3.85
N LEU A 84 -5.12 10.69 -4.42
CA LEU A 84 -3.75 10.35 -4.07
C LEU A 84 -2.86 11.56 -4.29
N GLN A 85 -2.05 11.86 -3.28
CA GLN A 85 -1.07 12.94 -3.37
C GLN A 85 0.21 12.50 -2.68
N GLU A 86 1.31 12.54 -3.40
CA GLU A 86 2.61 12.17 -2.82
C GLU A 86 3.12 13.29 -1.92
N SER A 87 3.64 12.88 -0.76
CA SER A 87 4.22 13.79 0.22
C SER A 87 5.70 14.00 0.00
#